data_554112e23b6ffa49e75923f1bfadf53a
#
_entry.id   554112e23b6ffa49e75923f1bfadf53a
#
_cell.length_a   1.000
_cell.length_b   1.000
_cell.length_c   1.000
_cell.angle_alpha   90.00
_cell.angle_beta   90.00
_cell.angle_gamma   90.00
#
_symmetry.space_group_name_H-M   'P 1'
#
loop_
_entity.id
_entity.type
_entity.pdbx_description
1 polymer ?
#
loop_
_entity_poly.entity_id
_entity_poly.type
_entity_poly.pdbx_seq_one_letter_code
_entity_poly.pdbx_strand_id
1 'polypeptide(L)'
;APLPEYTGNTEQVKPETPTEKPKEKDPEKTLELRNVSDLELYSQTNGTYKQHVSLDGVPSNPDTYFVKVKSSSFKDVYLPVTSITAETKDGQPVYKITAKAEKLQQELENKYVDNFTFYLAKKAREETTTFTSFSNLVKAINQNLSGTYHLAASLNANEVELGPDDRSYIKGTFTGQLIGEKDGKQYAIYNLKKPLFETLNGATVEKLSLKNVSISGKDDIGSLAYEAQNGTKIKQVHVDGVLAGERGIGGLLAKAEQSSITESSFKGRIINTYETTAAYNIGGLVGHLTGNRALLTKSKATVAISSNTNTSDQTVGGLAGLVDQDAKIQHSYAEGDINNVKHFGRVA
;
A
#
# COMPACT_ATOMS: atom_id res chain seq x y z
N ALA A 1 19.66 -5.76 -24.98
CA ALA A 1 20.03 -7.09 -25.47
C ALA A 1 18.77 -7.92 -25.64
N PRO A 2 18.62 -8.73 -26.70
CA PRO A 2 17.47 -9.60 -26.85
C PRO A 2 17.42 -10.62 -25.72
N LEU A 3 16.20 -10.97 -25.32
CA LEU A 3 16.00 -12.09 -24.42
C LEU A 3 16.62 -13.35 -25.04
N PRO A 4 17.37 -14.13 -24.29
CA PRO A 4 17.85 -15.39 -24.82
C PRO A 4 16.68 -16.28 -25.18
N GLU A 5 16.70 -16.81 -26.38
CA GLU A 5 15.80 -17.90 -26.71
C GLU A 5 16.17 -19.11 -25.83
N TYR A 6 15.16 -19.81 -25.38
CA TYR A 6 15.41 -21.07 -24.70
C TYR A 6 15.98 -22.07 -25.69
N THR A 7 17.25 -22.37 -25.54
CA THR A 7 18.00 -23.22 -26.47
C THR A 7 18.03 -24.69 -26.08
N GLY A 8 17.29 -25.07 -25.06
CA GLY A 8 17.29 -26.44 -24.59
C GLY A 8 17.84 -26.54 -23.17
N ASN A 9 17.80 -27.73 -22.72
CA ASN A 9 18.05 -28.05 -21.35
C ASN A 9 19.53 -28.31 -21.09
N THR A 10 20.07 -27.60 -20.14
CA THR A 10 21.47 -27.78 -19.78
C THR A 10 21.70 -28.29 -18.36
N GLU A 11 20.75 -28.19 -17.49
CA GLU A 11 20.86 -28.67 -16.10
C GLU A 11 19.50 -29.21 -15.66
N GLN A 12 19.32 -30.49 -15.88
CA GLN A 12 18.01 -31.09 -15.71
C GLN A 12 17.80 -31.63 -14.30
N VAL A 13 17.45 -30.73 -13.40
CA VAL A 13 16.61 -31.13 -12.30
C VAL A 13 15.18 -30.91 -12.77
N LYS A 14 14.45 -31.98 -13.01
CA LYS A 14 13.04 -31.88 -13.43
C LYS A 14 12.21 -31.33 -12.30
N PRO A 15 11.34 -30.34 -12.59
CA PRO A 15 10.35 -29.93 -11.61
C PRO A 15 9.42 -31.10 -11.32
N GLU A 16 8.83 -31.10 -10.14
CA GLU A 16 7.78 -32.07 -9.82
C GLU A 16 6.61 -31.88 -10.80
N THR A 17 6.24 -32.94 -11.47
CA THR A 17 5.11 -32.92 -12.38
C THR A 17 3.80 -33.04 -11.61
N PRO A 18 2.69 -32.50 -12.15
CA PRO A 18 1.36 -32.75 -11.60
C PRO A 18 1.09 -34.24 -11.46
N THR A 19 0.51 -34.63 -10.35
CA THR A 19 0.22 -36.03 -10.05
C THR A 19 -0.91 -36.60 -10.90
N GLU A 20 -1.74 -35.76 -11.47
CA GLU A 20 -2.81 -36.18 -12.36
C GLU A 20 -2.48 -35.86 -13.80
N LYS A 21 -2.61 -36.91 -14.61
CA LYS A 21 -2.46 -36.83 -16.05
C LYS A 21 -3.62 -35.98 -16.63
N PRO A 22 -3.35 -34.88 -17.33
CA PRO A 22 -4.39 -34.11 -17.99
C PRO A 22 -5.18 -35.02 -18.95
N LYS A 23 -6.50 -34.97 -18.90
CA LYS A 23 -7.36 -35.57 -19.89
C LYS A 23 -7.16 -34.88 -21.23
N GLU A 24 -7.36 -35.63 -22.33
CA GLU A 24 -7.08 -35.17 -23.68
C GLU A 24 -7.34 -33.71 -23.96
N LYS A 25 -6.32 -33.05 -24.55
CA LYS A 25 -6.36 -31.75 -25.23
C LYS A 25 -7.43 -30.76 -24.74
N ASP A 26 -7.44 -30.46 -23.45
CA ASP A 26 -8.18 -29.32 -22.92
C ASP A 26 -7.26 -28.11 -22.98
N PRO A 27 -7.43 -27.21 -23.96
CA PRO A 27 -6.55 -26.03 -24.10
C PRO A 27 -6.67 -25.04 -22.94
N GLU A 28 -7.69 -25.19 -22.10
CA GLU A 28 -7.89 -24.36 -20.92
C GLU A 28 -7.28 -24.96 -19.65
N LYS A 29 -6.75 -26.16 -19.73
CA LYS A 29 -6.17 -26.81 -18.56
C LYS A 29 -4.91 -26.10 -18.10
N THR A 30 -4.94 -25.62 -16.87
CA THR A 30 -3.79 -25.01 -16.23
C THR A 30 -2.80 -26.08 -15.82
N LEU A 31 -1.56 -25.94 -16.22
CA LEU A 31 -0.46 -26.77 -15.74
C LEU A 31 -0.05 -26.28 -14.35
N GLU A 32 -0.21 -27.14 -13.36
CA GLU A 32 0.31 -26.90 -12.03
C GLU A 32 1.79 -27.30 -12.00
N LEU A 33 2.65 -26.29 -11.77
CA LEU A 33 4.08 -26.50 -11.66
C LEU A 33 4.48 -26.28 -10.21
N ARG A 34 5.08 -27.28 -9.61
CA ARG A 34 5.84 -27.11 -8.37
C ARG A 34 7.22 -26.52 -8.72
N ASN A 35 7.87 -25.87 -7.79
CA ASN A 35 9.18 -25.24 -8.00
C ASN A 35 9.19 -24.07 -9.01
N VAL A 36 8.05 -23.61 -9.49
CA VAL A 36 7.95 -22.37 -10.26
C VAL A 36 8.00 -21.20 -9.29
N SER A 37 9.01 -20.37 -9.41
CA SER A 37 9.19 -19.24 -8.53
C SER A 37 8.45 -17.99 -9.00
N ASP A 38 8.23 -17.83 -10.31
CA ASP A 38 7.57 -16.66 -10.87
C ASP A 38 7.15 -16.87 -12.33
N LEU A 39 6.13 -16.12 -12.73
CA LEU A 39 5.67 -16.02 -14.11
C LEU A 39 5.75 -14.55 -14.54
N GLU A 40 6.39 -14.29 -15.65
CA GLU A 40 6.57 -12.95 -16.17
C GLU A 40 6.10 -12.85 -17.63
N LEU A 41 5.51 -11.74 -18.01
CA LEU A 41 5.14 -11.44 -19.39
C LEU A 41 6.17 -10.50 -20.03
N TYR A 42 6.61 -10.84 -21.23
CA TYR A 42 7.50 -10.02 -22.05
C TYR A 42 6.90 -9.78 -23.42
N SER A 43 7.20 -8.64 -24.02
CA SER A 43 6.98 -8.40 -25.45
C SER A 43 8.30 -8.22 -26.18
N GLN A 44 8.34 -8.61 -27.43
CA GLN A 44 9.47 -8.42 -28.33
C GLN A 44 9.06 -7.50 -29.49
N THR A 45 9.81 -6.42 -29.69
CA THR A 45 9.64 -5.51 -30.81
C THR A 45 11.01 -5.11 -31.34
N ASN A 46 11.27 -5.36 -32.63
CA ASN A 46 12.55 -5.02 -33.30
C ASN A 46 13.79 -5.52 -32.52
N GLY A 47 13.73 -6.74 -32.01
CA GLY A 47 14.80 -7.33 -31.22
C GLY A 47 14.95 -6.79 -29.80
N THR A 48 14.05 -5.89 -29.37
CA THR A 48 13.99 -5.35 -28.02
C THR A 48 12.89 -6.03 -27.24
N TYR A 49 13.22 -6.46 -26.02
CA TYR A 49 12.30 -7.11 -25.10
C TYR A 49 11.92 -6.19 -23.95
N LYS A 50 10.66 -6.20 -23.60
CA LYS A 50 10.12 -5.40 -22.51
C LYS A 50 9.26 -6.25 -21.59
N GLN A 51 9.53 -6.20 -20.28
CA GLN A 51 8.70 -6.84 -19.28
C GLN A 51 7.43 -6.02 -19.04
N HIS A 52 6.30 -6.72 -18.90
CA HIS A 52 5.02 -6.13 -18.54
C HIS A 52 4.55 -6.71 -17.22
N VAL A 53 4.47 -5.88 -16.18
CA VAL A 53 3.90 -6.24 -14.89
C VAL A 53 2.38 -6.10 -14.86
N SER A 54 1.84 -5.38 -15.83
CA SER A 54 0.41 -5.18 -16.08
C SER A 54 0.21 -4.76 -17.54
N LEU A 55 -1.03 -4.83 -18.03
CA LEU A 55 -1.39 -4.38 -19.37
C LEU A 55 -2.43 -3.26 -19.31
N ASP A 56 -2.36 -2.37 -20.30
CA ASP A 56 -3.25 -1.21 -20.46
C ASP A 56 -4.46 -1.52 -21.34
N GLY A 57 -4.36 -2.55 -22.14
CA GLY A 57 -5.38 -3.04 -23.04
C GLY A 57 -4.96 -4.36 -23.65
N VAL A 58 -5.87 -4.99 -24.38
CA VAL A 58 -5.55 -6.20 -25.13
C VAL A 58 -4.62 -5.83 -26.29
N PRO A 59 -3.40 -6.37 -26.35
CA PRO A 59 -2.50 -6.11 -27.47
C PRO A 59 -3.09 -6.60 -28.78
N SER A 60 -2.88 -5.84 -29.87
CA SER A 60 -3.30 -6.24 -31.21
C SER A 60 -2.47 -7.39 -31.78
N ASN A 61 -1.24 -7.56 -31.32
CA ASN A 61 -0.30 -8.57 -31.76
C ASN A 61 0.15 -9.46 -30.59
N PRO A 62 -0.69 -10.36 -30.08
CA PRO A 62 -0.34 -11.22 -28.95
C PRO A 62 0.82 -12.19 -29.27
N ASP A 63 1.06 -12.48 -30.53
CA ASP A 63 2.17 -13.32 -31.02
C ASP A 63 3.56 -12.71 -30.82
N THR A 64 3.64 -11.42 -30.49
CA THR A 64 4.89 -10.75 -30.11
C THR A 64 5.22 -10.85 -28.63
N TYR A 65 4.38 -11.54 -27.87
CA TYR A 65 4.51 -11.69 -26.42
C TYR A 65 4.97 -13.10 -26.04
N PHE A 66 5.67 -13.17 -24.93
CA PHE A 66 6.20 -14.40 -24.34
C PHE A 66 5.95 -14.44 -22.84
N VAL A 67 5.65 -15.63 -22.33
CA VAL A 67 5.65 -15.90 -20.89
C VAL A 67 6.98 -16.50 -20.51
N LYS A 68 7.66 -15.85 -19.57
CA LYS A 68 8.86 -16.40 -18.97
C LYS A 68 8.48 -17.17 -17.71
N VAL A 69 8.80 -18.45 -17.70
CA VAL A 69 8.62 -19.34 -16.54
C VAL A 69 9.96 -19.49 -15.85
N LYS A 70 10.04 -19.01 -14.62
CA LYS A 70 11.22 -19.17 -13.77
C LYS A 70 11.05 -20.39 -12.88
N SER A 71 12.11 -21.16 -12.71
CA SER A 71 12.10 -22.33 -11.85
C SER A 71 13.45 -22.50 -11.15
N SER A 72 13.41 -23.02 -9.93
CA SER A 72 14.62 -23.45 -9.22
C SER A 72 15.16 -24.79 -9.74
N SER A 73 14.38 -25.51 -10.54
CA SER A 73 14.67 -26.88 -10.98
C SER A 73 15.18 -26.98 -12.43
N PHE A 74 14.95 -25.95 -13.25
CA PHE A 74 15.41 -25.91 -14.64
C PHE A 74 15.66 -24.46 -15.07
N LYS A 75 16.30 -24.28 -16.23
CA LYS A 75 16.52 -22.94 -16.81
C LYS A 75 15.21 -22.27 -17.16
N ASP A 76 15.20 -20.95 -17.12
CA ASP A 76 14.07 -20.13 -17.52
C ASP A 76 13.60 -20.48 -18.94
N VAL A 77 12.31 -20.69 -19.09
CA VAL A 77 11.67 -21.06 -20.34
C VAL A 77 10.80 -19.89 -20.82
N TYR A 78 10.91 -19.57 -22.10
CA TYR A 78 10.11 -18.53 -22.74
C TYR A 78 9.05 -19.19 -23.63
N LEU A 79 7.77 -18.98 -23.31
CA LEU A 79 6.65 -19.62 -23.99
C LEU A 79 5.95 -18.59 -24.89
N PRO A 80 5.78 -18.87 -26.20
CA PRO A 80 5.03 -17.97 -27.07
C PRO A 80 3.58 -17.83 -26.64
N VAL A 81 3.10 -16.60 -26.57
CA VAL A 81 1.71 -16.28 -26.25
C VAL A 81 0.82 -16.53 -27.47
N THR A 82 -0.30 -17.20 -27.26
CA THR A 82 -1.30 -17.47 -28.29
C THR A 82 -2.50 -16.54 -28.22
N SER A 83 -2.89 -16.13 -27.02
CA SER A 83 -4.00 -15.20 -26.84
C SER A 83 -3.87 -14.39 -25.56
N ILE A 84 -4.41 -13.19 -25.60
CA ILE A 84 -4.59 -12.32 -24.44
C ILE A 84 -6.02 -11.79 -24.51
N THR A 85 -6.81 -12.05 -23.47
CA THR A 85 -8.21 -11.63 -23.40
C THR A 85 -8.48 -10.89 -22.10
N ALA A 86 -9.34 -9.88 -22.16
CA ALA A 86 -9.77 -9.16 -20.96
C ALA A 86 -10.84 -9.97 -20.23
N GLU A 87 -10.66 -10.15 -18.95
CA GLU A 87 -11.60 -10.87 -18.07
C GLU A 87 -11.73 -10.17 -16.72
N THR A 88 -12.67 -10.67 -15.92
CA THR A 88 -12.81 -10.30 -14.52
C THR A 88 -12.58 -11.55 -13.66
N LYS A 89 -11.66 -11.43 -12.71
CA LYS A 89 -11.36 -12.50 -11.76
C LYS A 89 -11.41 -11.95 -10.34
N ASP A 90 -12.22 -12.58 -9.49
CA ASP A 90 -12.42 -12.13 -8.10
C ASP A 90 -12.84 -10.65 -8.00
N GLY A 91 -13.69 -10.20 -8.93
CA GLY A 91 -14.17 -8.82 -8.99
C GLY A 91 -13.17 -7.80 -9.55
N GLN A 92 -11.96 -8.23 -9.94
CA GLN A 92 -10.92 -7.35 -10.47
C GLN A 92 -10.72 -7.56 -11.98
N PRO A 93 -10.51 -6.47 -12.74
CA PRO A 93 -10.18 -6.58 -14.16
C PRO A 93 -8.77 -7.16 -14.31
N VAL A 94 -8.68 -8.21 -15.11
CA VAL A 94 -7.44 -8.92 -15.40
C VAL A 94 -7.35 -9.26 -16.87
N TYR A 95 -6.15 -9.67 -17.31
CA TYR A 95 -5.93 -10.26 -18.62
C TYR A 95 -5.60 -11.73 -18.44
N LYS A 96 -6.34 -12.56 -19.14
CA LYS A 96 -6.05 -14.00 -19.26
C LYS A 96 -5.06 -14.17 -20.40
N ILE A 97 -3.92 -14.75 -20.10
CA ILE A 97 -2.84 -14.96 -21.05
C ILE A 97 -2.68 -16.45 -21.25
N THR A 98 -2.79 -16.89 -22.50
CA THR A 98 -2.59 -18.26 -22.88
C THR A 98 -1.32 -18.38 -23.71
N ALA A 99 -0.46 -19.30 -23.37
CA ALA A 99 0.81 -19.53 -24.04
C ALA A 99 0.97 -21.00 -24.40
N LYS A 100 1.73 -21.27 -25.45
CA LYS A 100 2.08 -22.65 -25.86
C LYS A 100 3.03 -23.26 -24.83
N ALA A 101 2.65 -24.42 -24.30
CA ALA A 101 3.45 -25.10 -23.29
C ALA A 101 4.48 -26.09 -23.88
N GLU A 102 4.65 -26.15 -25.19
CA GLU A 102 5.49 -27.12 -25.87
C GLU A 102 6.94 -27.16 -25.34
N LYS A 103 7.59 -26.02 -25.22
CA LYS A 103 8.95 -25.95 -24.67
C LYS A 103 9.00 -26.38 -23.20
N LEU A 104 7.98 -26.06 -22.44
CA LEU A 104 7.86 -26.48 -21.06
C LEU A 104 7.60 -27.97 -20.93
N GLN A 105 6.80 -28.52 -21.82
CA GLN A 105 6.55 -29.97 -21.89
C GLN A 105 7.83 -30.75 -22.16
N GLN A 106 8.72 -30.25 -23.00
CA GLN A 106 10.02 -30.85 -23.25
C GLN A 106 10.85 -30.95 -21.97
N GLU A 107 10.87 -29.89 -21.16
CA GLU A 107 11.57 -29.89 -19.89
C GLU A 107 10.95 -30.83 -18.85
N LEU A 108 9.65 -30.95 -18.85
CA LEU A 108 8.90 -31.80 -17.93
C LEU A 108 8.75 -33.23 -18.40
N GLU A 109 9.12 -33.55 -19.65
CA GLU A 109 8.76 -34.78 -20.33
C GLU A 109 7.23 -35.06 -20.30
N ASN A 110 6.45 -33.98 -20.18
CA ASN A 110 5.00 -34.04 -20.09
C ASN A 110 4.36 -33.56 -21.38
N LYS A 111 3.76 -34.47 -22.11
CA LYS A 111 3.15 -34.22 -23.43
C LYS A 111 1.63 -34.02 -23.36
N TYR A 112 1.07 -33.75 -22.17
CA TYR A 112 -0.37 -33.74 -21.98
C TYR A 112 -1.00 -32.35 -21.93
N VAL A 113 -0.21 -31.31 -21.87
CA VAL A 113 -0.69 -29.93 -21.77
C VAL A 113 -0.22 -29.14 -22.99
N ASP A 114 -1.15 -28.72 -23.83
CA ASP A 114 -0.85 -27.96 -25.04
C ASP A 114 -0.64 -26.47 -24.76
N ASN A 115 -1.36 -25.95 -23.77
CA ASN A 115 -1.34 -24.55 -23.44
C ASN A 115 -1.15 -24.34 -21.94
N PHE A 116 -0.60 -23.19 -21.63
CA PHE A 116 -0.41 -22.69 -20.29
C PHE A 116 -1.16 -21.38 -20.13
N THR A 117 -1.90 -21.22 -19.04
CA THR A 117 -2.70 -20.02 -18.80
C THR A 117 -2.31 -19.36 -17.49
N PHE A 118 -2.18 -18.05 -17.50
CA PHE A 118 -2.01 -17.25 -16.29
C PHE A 118 -2.72 -15.90 -16.42
N TYR A 119 -2.85 -15.20 -15.31
CA TYR A 119 -3.58 -13.95 -15.25
C TYR A 119 -2.67 -12.80 -14.86
N LEU A 120 -2.81 -11.68 -15.58
CA LEU A 120 -2.07 -10.45 -15.33
C LEU A 120 -3.05 -9.34 -15.01
N ALA A 121 -2.71 -8.51 -14.03
CA ALA A 121 -3.54 -7.37 -13.68
C ALA A 121 -3.65 -6.38 -14.83
N LYS A 122 -4.80 -5.71 -14.93
CA LYS A 122 -4.96 -4.57 -15.82
C LYS A 122 -4.12 -3.41 -15.26
N LYS A 123 -3.36 -2.76 -16.14
CA LYS A 123 -2.66 -1.54 -15.76
C LYS A 123 -3.71 -0.50 -15.35
N ALA A 124 -3.51 0.10 -14.17
CA ALA A 124 -4.29 1.26 -13.81
C ALA A 124 -4.12 2.33 -14.89
N ARG A 125 -5.22 2.90 -15.37
CA ARG A 125 -5.17 4.05 -16.26
C ARG A 125 -4.31 5.12 -15.59
N GLU A 126 -3.35 5.66 -16.31
CA GLU A 126 -2.73 6.94 -15.95
C GLU A 126 -3.78 8.02 -16.13
N GLU A 127 -4.70 8.13 -15.17
CA GLU A 127 -5.58 9.28 -15.10
C GLU A 127 -4.78 10.50 -14.67
N THR A 128 -5.32 11.68 -14.95
CA THR A 128 -4.73 12.96 -14.53
C THR A 128 -4.28 12.86 -13.08
N THR A 129 -2.97 12.83 -12.87
CA THR A 129 -2.38 12.60 -11.54
C THR A 129 -2.30 13.86 -10.69
N THR A 130 -2.73 15.00 -11.20
CA THR A 130 -2.68 16.33 -10.57
C THR A 130 -4.07 16.85 -10.25
N PHE A 131 -4.26 17.36 -9.03
CA PHE A 131 -5.59 17.76 -8.55
C PHE A 131 -5.62 19.16 -7.96
N THR A 132 -6.66 19.89 -8.31
CA THR A 132 -7.00 21.20 -7.77
C THR A 132 -8.33 21.19 -7.00
N SER A 133 -8.98 20.03 -6.89
CA SER A 133 -10.21 19.80 -6.15
C SER A 133 -10.09 18.57 -5.27
N PHE A 134 -10.50 18.71 -4.00
CA PHE A 134 -10.48 17.59 -3.06
C PHE A 134 -11.48 16.50 -3.46
N SER A 135 -12.65 16.87 -3.89
CA SER A 135 -13.67 15.93 -4.36
C SER A 135 -13.13 15.06 -5.52
N ASN A 136 -12.44 15.70 -6.48
CA ASN A 136 -11.85 14.97 -7.60
C ASN A 136 -10.70 14.06 -7.16
N LEU A 137 -9.86 14.51 -6.23
CA LEU A 137 -8.78 13.70 -5.67
C LEU A 137 -9.33 12.44 -4.99
N VAL A 138 -10.29 12.59 -4.10
CA VAL A 138 -10.91 11.47 -3.37
C VAL A 138 -11.55 10.48 -4.33
N LYS A 139 -12.30 10.98 -5.31
CA LYS A 139 -12.93 10.15 -6.32
C LYS A 139 -11.90 9.35 -7.14
N ALA A 140 -10.84 10.01 -7.59
CA ALA A 140 -9.79 9.37 -8.37
C ALA A 140 -9.06 8.29 -7.55
N ILE A 141 -8.70 8.56 -6.31
CA ILE A 141 -8.01 7.59 -5.47
C ILE A 141 -8.93 6.41 -5.15
N ASN A 142 -10.20 6.63 -4.83
CA ASN A 142 -11.15 5.55 -4.57
C ASN A 142 -11.41 4.67 -5.80
N GLN A 143 -11.21 5.19 -7.00
CA GLN A 143 -11.29 4.41 -8.24
C GLN A 143 -9.99 3.64 -8.53
N ASN A 144 -8.85 4.10 -8.02
CA ASN A 144 -7.56 3.45 -8.21
C ASN A 144 -6.67 3.66 -6.99
N LEU A 145 -6.68 2.70 -6.10
CA LEU A 145 -5.93 2.72 -4.83
C LEU A 145 -4.42 2.49 -4.98
N SER A 146 -3.93 2.25 -6.20
CA SER A 146 -2.51 1.99 -6.46
C SER A 146 -1.83 3.06 -7.32
N GLY A 147 -2.54 4.12 -7.68
CA GLY A 147 -2.03 5.20 -8.53
C GLY A 147 -1.10 6.17 -7.82
N THR A 148 -0.58 7.12 -8.59
CA THR A 148 0.25 8.22 -8.11
C THR A 148 -0.49 9.54 -8.30
N TYR A 149 -0.60 10.33 -7.23
CA TYR A 149 -1.43 11.53 -7.17
C TYR A 149 -0.64 12.71 -6.63
N HIS A 150 -0.80 13.87 -7.27
CA HIS A 150 -0.17 15.12 -6.86
C HIS A 150 -1.21 16.20 -6.56
N LEU A 151 -0.99 16.98 -5.52
CA LEU A 151 -1.73 18.21 -5.33
C LEU A 151 -1.13 19.32 -6.20
N ALA A 152 -1.99 20.04 -6.91
CA ALA A 152 -1.61 21.22 -7.69
C ALA A 152 -2.26 22.51 -7.16
N ALA A 153 -2.96 22.40 -6.03
CA ALA A 153 -3.52 23.50 -5.24
C ALA A 153 -3.76 22.99 -3.82
N SER A 154 -3.95 23.91 -2.89
CA SER A 154 -4.48 23.53 -1.59
C SER A 154 -5.95 23.15 -1.71
N LEU A 155 -6.34 22.07 -1.06
CA LEU A 155 -7.64 21.44 -1.21
C LEU A 155 -8.47 21.59 0.08
N ASN A 156 -9.78 21.66 -0.07
CA ASN A 156 -10.71 21.78 1.06
C ASN A 156 -11.55 20.53 1.20
N ALA A 157 -11.37 19.80 2.29
CA ALA A 157 -12.11 18.58 2.57
C ALA A 157 -13.62 18.79 2.78
N ASN A 158 -14.06 20.03 3.00
CA ASN A 158 -15.47 20.35 3.08
C ASN A 158 -16.22 20.14 1.75
N GLU A 159 -15.51 19.99 0.64
CA GLU A 159 -16.11 19.63 -0.65
C GLU A 159 -16.74 18.23 -0.65
N VAL A 160 -16.32 17.35 0.27
CA VAL A 160 -16.82 15.99 0.37
C VAL A 160 -17.65 15.86 1.65
N GLU A 161 -18.92 15.54 1.50
CA GLU A 161 -19.78 15.23 2.62
C GLU A 161 -19.71 13.74 2.94
N LEU A 162 -19.32 13.43 4.17
CA LEU A 162 -19.22 12.06 4.65
C LEU A 162 -20.53 11.61 5.31
N GLY A 163 -20.95 10.39 5.01
CA GLY A 163 -22.05 9.74 5.70
C GLY A 163 -21.66 9.26 7.10
N PRO A 164 -22.63 8.86 7.94
CA PRO A 164 -22.36 8.42 9.31
C PRO A 164 -21.53 7.14 9.39
N ASP A 165 -21.56 6.31 8.36
CA ASP A 165 -20.81 5.05 8.29
C ASP A 165 -19.45 5.19 7.58
N ASP A 166 -19.12 6.37 7.06
CA ASP A 166 -17.84 6.62 6.42
C ASP A 166 -16.76 6.81 7.48
N ARG A 167 -15.78 5.91 7.49
CA ARG A 167 -14.66 5.96 8.42
C ARG A 167 -13.54 6.88 7.96
N SER A 168 -13.44 7.07 6.65
CA SER A 168 -12.37 7.84 6.00
C SER A 168 -12.89 8.40 4.67
N TYR A 169 -12.15 9.35 4.11
CA TYR A 169 -12.44 9.86 2.75
C TYR A 169 -12.05 8.85 1.68
N ILE A 170 -10.90 8.20 1.84
CA ILE A 170 -10.40 7.17 0.95
C ILE A 170 -10.58 5.82 1.64
N LYS A 171 -11.34 4.93 1.02
CA LYS A 171 -11.78 3.67 1.60
C LYS A 171 -10.91 2.52 1.13
N GLY A 172 -10.71 1.56 2.02
CA GLY A 172 -9.93 0.36 1.72
C GLY A 172 -8.44 0.58 1.87
N THR A 173 -7.66 -0.16 1.11
CA THR A 173 -6.21 -0.19 1.25
C THR A 173 -5.54 0.58 0.12
N PHE A 174 -4.88 1.66 0.46
CA PHE A 174 -4.09 2.47 -0.48
C PHE A 174 -2.67 1.93 -0.56
N THR A 175 -2.23 1.61 -1.76
CA THR A 175 -0.90 1.06 -2.04
C THR A 175 -0.06 1.97 -2.95
N GLY A 176 -0.62 3.10 -3.37
CA GLY A 176 -0.01 4.03 -4.31
C GLY A 176 0.83 5.11 -3.65
N GLN A 177 0.85 6.28 -4.27
CA GLN A 177 1.59 7.44 -3.79
C GLN A 177 0.70 8.68 -3.77
N LEU A 178 0.78 9.45 -2.70
CA LEU A 178 0.19 10.78 -2.61
C LEU A 178 1.27 11.79 -2.29
N ILE A 179 1.45 12.76 -3.17
CA ILE A 179 2.49 13.77 -3.09
C ILE A 179 1.84 15.15 -3.03
N GLY A 180 2.04 15.86 -1.93
CA GLY A 180 1.47 17.19 -1.72
C GLY A 180 2.20 18.32 -2.45
N GLU A 181 3.01 18.00 -3.42
CA GLU A 181 3.85 18.96 -4.16
C GLU A 181 3.65 18.79 -5.67
N LYS A 182 3.70 19.92 -6.36
CA LYS A 182 3.76 19.97 -7.81
C LYS A 182 4.69 21.11 -8.22
N ASP A 183 5.66 20.80 -9.09
CA ASP A 183 6.62 21.77 -9.63
C ASP A 183 7.35 22.59 -8.53
N GLY A 184 7.75 21.92 -7.45
CA GLY A 184 8.48 22.53 -6.34
C GLY A 184 7.61 23.31 -5.34
N LYS A 185 6.28 23.36 -5.54
CA LYS A 185 5.35 24.03 -4.63
C LYS A 185 4.56 23.01 -3.82
N GLN A 186 4.59 23.19 -2.47
CA GLN A 186 3.87 22.33 -1.55
C GLN A 186 2.48 22.89 -1.25
N TYR A 187 1.52 21.99 -1.06
CA TYR A 187 0.14 22.31 -0.82
C TYR A 187 -0.40 21.59 0.40
N ALA A 188 -1.56 22.03 0.85
CA ALA A 188 -2.25 21.48 2.02
C ALA A 188 -3.65 20.98 1.68
N ILE A 189 -4.13 20.04 2.51
CA ILE A 189 -5.53 19.66 2.59
C ILE A 189 -6.07 20.25 3.90
N TYR A 190 -7.13 21.03 3.79
CA TYR A 190 -7.77 21.71 4.91
C TYR A 190 -9.05 20.99 5.35
N ASN A 191 -9.32 21.06 6.64
CA ASN A 191 -10.63 20.77 7.23
C ASN A 191 -11.05 19.30 7.21
N LEU A 192 -10.11 18.37 7.34
CA LEU A 192 -10.45 16.97 7.51
C LEU A 192 -11.29 16.75 8.79
N LYS A 193 -12.39 16.02 8.67
CA LYS A 193 -13.29 15.62 9.76
C LYS A 193 -13.20 14.13 10.09
N LYS A 194 -12.53 13.37 9.24
CA LYS A 194 -12.18 11.96 9.39
C LYS A 194 -10.76 11.75 8.88
N PRO A 195 -10.12 10.63 9.20
CA PRO A 195 -8.83 10.28 8.59
C PRO A 195 -8.91 10.32 7.06
N LEU A 196 -7.85 10.78 6.42
CA LEU A 196 -7.80 10.84 4.96
C LEU A 196 -7.89 9.45 4.35
N PHE A 197 -7.08 8.53 4.85
CA PHE A 197 -7.05 7.13 4.43
C PHE A 197 -7.59 6.20 5.53
N GLU A 198 -8.04 5.03 5.11
CA GLU A 198 -8.30 3.92 6.02
C GLU A 198 -6.99 3.19 6.35
N THR A 199 -6.41 2.52 5.36
CA THR A 199 -5.17 1.76 5.49
C THR A 199 -4.18 2.13 4.40
N LEU A 200 -2.92 2.33 4.79
CA LEU A 200 -1.77 2.49 3.90
C LEU A 200 -0.93 1.22 3.95
N ASN A 201 -0.69 0.60 2.80
CA ASN A 201 0.07 -0.64 2.72
C ASN A 201 1.09 -0.55 1.58
N GLY A 202 2.37 -0.51 1.93
CA GLY A 202 3.42 -0.30 0.95
C GLY A 202 3.29 1.01 0.18
N ALA A 203 2.57 1.98 0.73
CA ALA A 203 2.28 3.26 0.11
C ALA A 203 3.38 4.29 0.41
N THR A 204 3.35 5.38 -0.33
CA THR A 204 4.17 6.56 -0.05
C THR A 204 3.28 7.79 0.05
N VAL A 205 3.43 8.53 1.14
CA VAL A 205 2.79 9.84 1.34
C VAL A 205 3.88 10.83 1.71
N GLU A 206 4.03 11.86 0.91
CA GLU A 206 5.10 12.82 1.16
C GLU A 206 4.75 14.26 0.81
N LYS A 207 5.46 15.19 1.44
CA LYS A 207 5.39 16.64 1.17
C LYS A 207 3.96 17.17 1.22
N LEU A 208 3.22 16.76 2.24
CA LEU A 208 1.80 17.06 2.40
C LEU A 208 1.57 17.73 3.75
N SER A 209 0.78 18.78 3.77
CA SER A 209 0.26 19.36 5.00
C SER A 209 -1.24 19.08 5.14
N LEU A 210 -1.65 18.69 6.35
CA LEU A 210 -3.05 18.56 6.73
C LEU A 210 -3.34 19.63 7.77
N LYS A 211 -4.16 20.61 7.43
CA LYS A 211 -4.39 21.79 8.26
C LYS A 211 -5.82 21.88 8.75
N ASN A 212 -5.97 22.41 9.96
CA ASN A 212 -7.26 22.56 10.62
C ASN A 212 -8.04 21.24 10.67
N VAL A 213 -7.35 20.16 11.05
CA VAL A 213 -7.95 18.87 11.26
C VAL A 213 -8.83 18.91 12.51
N SER A 214 -10.01 18.35 12.43
CA SER A 214 -10.93 18.22 13.57
C SER A 214 -11.61 16.86 13.49
N ILE A 215 -11.00 15.86 14.10
CA ILE A 215 -11.46 14.48 14.02
C ILE A 215 -11.87 14.02 15.40
N SER A 216 -13.08 13.48 15.51
CA SER A 216 -13.55 12.81 16.71
C SER A 216 -14.11 11.44 16.33
N GLY A 217 -13.89 10.48 17.19
CA GLY A 217 -14.32 9.12 16.98
C GLY A 217 -14.15 8.30 18.24
N LYS A 218 -14.26 7.01 18.10
CA LYS A 218 -14.15 6.07 19.20
C LYS A 218 -12.76 5.50 19.34
N ASP A 219 -12.38 4.58 18.47
CA ASP A 219 -11.11 3.88 18.52
C ASP A 219 -10.32 4.09 17.22
N ASP A 220 -8.99 4.08 17.35
CA ASP A 220 -8.04 4.09 16.24
C ASP A 220 -8.14 5.32 15.33
N ILE A 221 -7.67 6.45 15.84
CA ILE A 221 -7.76 7.74 15.15
C ILE A 221 -6.38 8.24 14.76
N GLY A 222 -6.25 8.67 13.53
CA GLY A 222 -5.12 9.41 13.00
C GLY A 222 -5.58 10.38 11.93
N SER A 223 -4.87 11.48 11.73
CA SER A 223 -5.25 12.44 10.70
C SER A 223 -5.01 11.92 9.30
N LEU A 224 -3.89 11.23 9.10
CA LEU A 224 -3.54 10.68 7.79
C LEU A 224 -4.25 9.34 7.53
N ALA A 225 -4.22 8.43 8.49
CA ALA A 225 -4.83 7.12 8.36
C ALA A 225 -5.06 6.47 9.73
N TYR A 226 -5.86 5.43 9.75
CA TYR A 226 -5.94 4.53 10.89
C TYR A 226 -4.64 3.75 11.06
N GLU A 227 -4.15 3.17 9.99
CA GLU A 227 -2.99 2.28 10.01
C GLU A 227 -2.11 2.44 8.77
N ALA A 228 -0.80 2.38 8.99
CA ALA A 228 0.20 2.19 7.96
C ALA A 228 0.95 0.89 8.22
N GLN A 229 1.22 0.11 7.16
CA GLN A 229 1.84 -1.21 7.28
C GLN A 229 2.72 -1.54 6.08
N ASN A 230 3.55 -2.58 6.24
CA ASN A 230 4.30 -3.25 5.18
C ASN A 230 5.18 -2.32 4.32
N GLY A 231 6.02 -1.53 4.97
CA GLY A 231 6.97 -0.69 4.27
C GLY A 231 6.39 0.62 3.73
N THR A 232 5.25 1.07 4.27
CA THR A 232 4.71 2.41 3.99
C THR A 232 5.72 3.46 4.42
N LYS A 233 5.90 4.47 3.58
CA LYS A 233 6.81 5.61 3.81
C LYS A 233 6.01 6.89 3.93
N ILE A 234 6.16 7.56 5.06
CA ILE A 234 5.56 8.87 5.32
C ILE A 234 6.70 9.85 5.54
N LYS A 235 6.83 10.83 4.67
CA LYS A 235 7.93 11.80 4.70
C LYS A 235 7.44 13.22 4.52
N GLN A 236 7.89 14.12 5.37
CA GLN A 236 7.52 15.53 5.30
C GLN A 236 5.99 15.75 5.27
N VAL A 237 5.30 15.04 6.13
CA VAL A 237 3.86 15.22 6.36
C VAL A 237 3.66 16.00 7.64
N HIS A 238 3.03 17.16 7.54
CA HIS A 238 2.84 18.10 8.64
C HIS A 238 1.36 18.29 8.90
N VAL A 239 0.95 18.03 10.13
CA VAL A 239 -0.45 18.06 10.53
C VAL A 239 -0.66 19.07 11.64
N ASP A 240 -1.73 19.86 11.56
CA ASP A 240 -2.22 20.64 12.71
C ASP A 240 -3.73 20.41 12.92
N GLY A 241 -4.14 20.44 14.18
CA GLY A 241 -5.54 20.33 14.51
C GLY A 241 -5.83 19.67 15.85
N VAL A 242 -7.03 19.11 15.97
CA VAL A 242 -7.56 18.49 17.18
C VAL A 242 -8.10 17.11 16.87
N LEU A 243 -7.68 16.14 17.68
CA LEU A 243 -8.19 14.78 17.63
C LEU A 243 -8.79 14.43 18.98
N ALA A 244 -9.95 13.79 18.97
CA ALA A 244 -10.64 13.34 20.18
C ALA A 244 -11.11 11.90 20.01
N GLY A 245 -10.84 11.05 20.98
CA GLY A 245 -11.23 9.66 20.92
C GLY A 245 -10.96 8.91 22.22
N GLU A 246 -11.31 7.63 22.21
CA GLU A 246 -11.22 6.82 23.43
C GLU A 246 -9.85 6.14 23.58
N ARG A 247 -9.33 5.58 22.50
CA ARG A 247 -8.01 4.91 22.51
C ARG A 247 -7.48 4.73 21.08
N GLY A 248 -6.17 4.44 20.96
CA GLY A 248 -5.53 4.28 19.67
C GLY A 248 -5.48 5.59 18.90
N ILE A 249 -4.83 6.62 19.43
CA ILE A 249 -4.82 7.94 18.83
C ILE A 249 -3.39 8.36 18.53
N GLY A 250 -3.14 8.76 17.31
CA GLY A 250 -1.90 9.45 16.92
C GLY A 250 -2.19 10.65 16.05
N GLY A 251 -1.38 11.68 16.15
CA GLY A 251 -1.55 12.89 15.33
C GLY A 251 -1.58 12.58 13.85
N LEU A 252 -0.77 11.63 13.39
CA LEU A 252 -0.71 11.15 12.01
C LEU A 252 -1.43 9.80 11.84
N LEU A 253 -1.12 8.83 12.68
CA LEU A 253 -1.57 7.44 12.56
C LEU A 253 -1.96 6.88 13.91
N ALA A 254 -3.03 6.09 13.97
CA ALA A 254 -3.30 5.29 15.16
C ALA A 254 -2.26 4.19 15.33
N LYS A 255 -1.84 3.54 14.24
CA LYS A 255 -0.84 2.49 14.25
C LYS A 255 0.08 2.57 13.05
N ALA A 256 1.37 2.34 13.29
CA ALA A 256 2.37 2.16 12.23
C ALA A 256 3.10 0.84 12.46
N GLU A 257 2.93 -0.09 11.54
CA GLU A 257 3.57 -1.40 11.56
C GLU A 257 4.55 -1.53 10.41
N GLN A 258 5.81 -1.87 10.70
CA GLN A 258 6.84 -2.07 9.68
C GLN A 258 6.98 -0.90 8.69
N SER A 259 6.70 0.30 9.14
CA SER A 259 6.61 1.50 8.30
C SER A 259 7.47 2.62 8.86
N SER A 260 7.85 3.57 8.01
CA SER A 260 8.70 4.70 8.40
C SER A 260 7.95 6.02 8.36
N ILE A 261 8.20 6.85 9.36
CA ILE A 261 7.77 8.24 9.44
C ILE A 261 9.02 9.09 9.62
N THR A 262 9.27 9.99 8.68
CA THR A 262 10.47 10.82 8.71
C THR A 262 10.15 12.29 8.41
N GLU A 263 10.86 13.19 9.02
CA GLU A 263 10.73 14.64 8.80
C GLU A 263 9.27 15.16 8.88
N SER A 264 8.47 14.54 9.76
CA SER A 264 7.04 14.82 9.87
C SER A 264 6.70 15.45 11.23
N SER A 265 5.53 16.05 11.32
CA SER A 265 5.13 16.74 12.54
C SER A 265 3.63 16.74 12.80
N PHE A 266 3.27 16.85 14.06
CA PHE A 266 1.92 17.19 14.50
C PHE A 266 1.98 18.37 15.47
N LYS A 267 1.08 19.33 15.29
CA LYS A 267 0.88 20.46 16.20
C LYS A 267 -0.59 20.58 16.53
N GLY A 268 -0.93 20.46 17.81
CA GLY A 268 -2.31 20.62 18.21
C GLY A 268 -2.65 19.91 19.50
N ARG A 269 -3.88 19.40 19.58
CA ARG A 269 -4.43 18.80 20.79
C ARG A 269 -4.95 17.39 20.50
N ILE A 270 -4.72 16.52 21.48
CA ILE A 270 -5.30 15.17 21.52
C ILE A 270 -6.07 15.03 22.82
N ILE A 271 -7.35 14.69 22.72
CA ILE A 271 -8.27 14.59 23.84
C ILE A 271 -8.75 13.14 23.95
N ASN A 272 -8.39 12.48 25.05
CA ASN A 272 -8.96 11.20 25.39
C ASN A 272 -10.31 11.40 26.08
N THR A 273 -11.36 10.92 25.45
CA THR A 273 -12.75 11.12 25.88
C THR A 273 -13.32 9.96 26.67
N TYR A 274 -12.55 8.90 26.88
CA TYR A 274 -13.02 7.70 27.58
C TYR A 274 -13.16 7.95 29.08
N GLU A 275 -14.32 7.66 29.65
CA GLU A 275 -14.63 7.99 31.03
C GLU A 275 -14.34 6.87 32.02
N THR A 276 -14.29 5.62 31.56
CA THR A 276 -14.27 4.45 32.43
C THR A 276 -13.03 3.58 32.32
N THR A 277 -12.20 3.76 31.31
CA THR A 277 -10.96 3.00 31.12
C THR A 277 -9.77 3.90 30.80
N ALA A 278 -8.60 3.30 30.87
CA ALA A 278 -7.35 3.97 30.67
C ALA A 278 -7.16 4.50 29.24
N ALA A 279 -6.32 5.53 29.13
CA ALA A 279 -5.85 6.04 27.85
C ALA A 279 -4.81 5.04 27.27
N TYR A 280 -5.19 4.28 26.26
CA TYR A 280 -4.33 3.31 25.60
C TYR A 280 -3.83 3.79 24.25
N ASN A 281 -2.53 3.66 24.02
CA ASN A 281 -1.89 3.90 22.73
C ASN A 281 -2.19 5.28 22.18
N ILE A 282 -1.88 6.30 22.97
CA ILE A 282 -2.04 7.69 22.59
C ILE A 282 -0.66 8.33 22.44
N GLY A 283 -0.36 8.83 21.25
CA GLY A 283 0.89 9.50 20.95
C GLY A 283 0.71 10.75 20.11
N GLY A 284 1.62 11.70 20.24
CA GLY A 284 1.57 12.92 19.47
C GLY A 284 1.65 12.71 17.96
N LEU A 285 2.37 11.69 17.52
CA LEU A 285 2.49 11.30 16.12
C LEU A 285 1.81 9.96 15.83
N VAL A 286 2.04 8.95 16.65
CA VAL A 286 1.59 7.59 16.44
C VAL A 286 1.04 7.01 17.74
N GLY A 287 -0.11 6.36 17.68
CA GLY A 287 -0.63 5.63 18.83
C GLY A 287 0.21 4.41 19.17
N HIS A 288 0.50 3.57 18.19
CA HIS A 288 1.29 2.36 18.33
C HIS A 288 2.28 2.21 17.17
N LEU A 289 3.56 2.24 17.51
CA LEU A 289 4.67 2.02 16.57
C LEU A 289 5.25 0.63 16.81
N THR A 290 5.21 -0.25 15.82
CA THR A 290 5.54 -1.66 16.01
C THR A 290 6.26 -2.28 14.81
N GLY A 291 7.15 -3.22 15.11
CA GLY A 291 7.87 -4.03 14.14
C GLY A 291 9.31 -3.58 13.89
N ASN A 292 10.15 -4.51 13.46
CA ASN A 292 11.59 -4.29 13.34
C ASN A 292 12.00 -3.29 12.24
N ARG A 293 11.11 -2.97 11.30
CA ARG A 293 11.33 -1.93 10.28
C ARG A 293 10.54 -0.65 10.55
N ALA A 294 9.80 -0.61 11.66
CA ALA A 294 9.11 0.59 12.06
C ALA A 294 10.11 1.61 12.60
N LEU A 295 10.12 2.80 11.99
CA LEU A 295 11.07 3.86 12.32
C LEU A 295 10.37 5.22 12.33
N LEU A 296 10.47 5.91 13.44
CA LEU A 296 10.10 7.32 13.56
C LEU A 296 11.38 8.12 13.71
N THR A 297 11.68 8.99 12.77
CA THR A 297 12.94 9.75 12.79
C THR A 297 12.77 11.20 12.33
N LYS A 298 13.58 12.08 12.84
CA LYS A 298 13.63 13.51 12.47
C LYS A 298 12.23 14.17 12.48
N SER A 299 11.43 13.78 13.46
CA SER A 299 10.03 14.20 13.55
C SER A 299 9.75 14.89 14.87
N LYS A 300 8.66 15.66 14.90
CA LYS A 300 8.33 16.51 16.05
C LYS A 300 6.83 16.45 16.34
N ALA A 301 6.50 16.41 17.62
CA ALA A 301 5.15 16.67 18.09
C ALA A 301 5.14 17.90 19.03
N THR A 302 4.31 18.87 18.71
CA THR A 302 3.98 19.98 19.62
C THR A 302 2.52 19.78 20.02
N VAL A 303 2.30 19.10 21.13
CA VAL A 303 0.99 18.55 21.45
C VAL A 303 0.60 18.76 22.90
N ALA A 304 -0.67 19.11 23.11
CA ALA A 304 -1.31 19.03 24.42
C ALA A 304 -2.19 17.77 24.44
N ILE A 305 -1.85 16.81 25.27
CA ILE A 305 -2.62 15.58 25.46
C ILE A 305 -3.34 15.65 26.79
N SER A 306 -4.65 15.44 26.78
CA SER A 306 -5.46 15.40 27.99
C SER A 306 -6.37 14.17 28.00
N SER A 307 -6.68 13.69 29.21
CA SER A 307 -7.58 12.57 29.43
C SER A 307 -8.68 12.95 30.39
N ASN A 308 -9.87 12.38 30.21
CA ASN A 308 -10.99 12.51 31.16
C ASN A 308 -10.81 11.63 32.38
N THR A 309 -9.93 10.65 32.33
CA THR A 309 -9.66 9.75 33.44
C THR A 309 -8.21 9.80 33.87
N ASN A 310 -7.99 9.66 35.16
CA ASN A 310 -6.65 9.58 35.76
C ASN A 310 -6.47 8.19 36.38
N THR A 311 -6.33 7.18 35.53
CA THR A 311 -6.11 5.79 35.95
C THR A 311 -4.64 5.38 35.81
N SER A 312 -4.26 4.27 36.43
CA SER A 312 -2.86 3.78 36.37
C SER A 312 -2.51 3.02 35.10
N ASP A 313 -3.50 2.54 34.35
CA ASP A 313 -3.29 1.70 33.16
C ASP A 313 -3.34 2.55 31.90
N GLN A 314 -2.31 3.32 31.65
CA GLN A 314 -2.26 4.25 30.51
C GLN A 314 -0.99 4.03 29.71
N THR A 315 -1.11 4.08 28.38
CA THR A 315 0.02 4.09 27.44
C THR A 315 -0.04 5.36 26.61
N VAL A 316 0.62 6.41 27.11
CA VAL A 316 0.61 7.73 26.50
C VAL A 316 2.05 8.22 26.36
N GLY A 317 2.39 8.69 25.18
CA GLY A 317 3.69 9.31 24.92
C GLY A 317 3.58 10.57 24.11
N GLY A 318 4.55 11.44 24.25
CA GLY A 318 4.61 12.68 23.48
C GLY A 318 4.76 12.45 21.98
N LEU A 319 5.47 11.39 21.58
CA LEU A 319 5.65 10.98 20.18
C LEU A 319 4.82 9.74 19.84
N ALA A 320 4.96 8.66 20.60
CA ALA A 320 4.24 7.41 20.42
C ALA A 320 3.68 6.93 21.73
N GLY A 321 2.50 6.31 21.72
CA GLY A 321 1.87 5.76 22.91
C GLY A 321 2.51 4.45 23.33
N LEU A 322 2.71 3.56 22.38
CA LEU A 322 3.36 2.25 22.60
C LEU A 322 4.38 2.03 21.49
N VAL A 323 5.56 1.57 21.87
CA VAL A 323 6.65 1.21 20.95
C VAL A 323 7.09 -0.20 21.31
N ASP A 324 6.96 -1.14 20.39
CA ASP A 324 7.30 -2.53 20.63
C ASP A 324 7.80 -3.25 19.38
N GLN A 325 8.15 -4.54 19.51
CA GLN A 325 8.59 -5.39 18.39
C GLN A 325 9.76 -4.80 17.62
N ASP A 326 10.77 -4.28 18.34
CA ASP A 326 11.99 -3.70 17.78
C ASP A 326 11.81 -2.41 16.96
N ALA A 327 10.67 -1.75 17.05
CA ALA A 327 10.46 -0.43 16.47
C ALA A 327 11.39 0.61 17.11
N LYS A 328 11.78 1.61 16.35
CA LYS A 328 12.77 2.62 16.78
C LYS A 328 12.26 4.04 16.62
N ILE A 329 12.64 4.88 17.58
CA ILE A 329 12.49 6.34 17.50
C ILE A 329 13.88 6.95 17.58
N GLN A 330 14.22 7.79 16.61
CA GLN A 330 15.53 8.45 16.53
C GLN A 330 15.37 9.93 16.16
N HIS A 331 16.23 10.78 16.70
CA HIS A 331 16.33 12.18 16.30
C HIS A 331 14.98 12.92 16.28
N SER A 332 14.12 12.60 17.22
CA SER A 332 12.76 13.15 17.28
C SER A 332 12.48 13.68 18.69
N TYR A 333 11.56 14.61 18.79
CA TYR A 333 11.21 15.20 20.08
C TYR A 333 9.76 15.64 20.15
N ALA A 334 9.27 15.75 21.39
CA ALA A 334 7.94 16.25 21.69
C ALA A 334 8.01 17.42 22.67
N GLU A 335 7.13 18.37 22.47
CA GLU A 335 6.90 19.52 23.34
C GLU A 335 5.41 19.61 23.69
N GLY A 336 5.10 20.18 24.85
CA GLY A 336 3.73 20.45 25.29
C GLY A 336 3.40 19.72 26.57
N ASP A 337 2.12 19.76 26.94
CA ASP A 337 1.63 19.27 28.22
C ASP A 337 0.85 17.97 28.06
N ILE A 338 1.04 17.06 29.01
CA ILE A 338 0.24 15.84 29.15
C ILE A 338 -0.48 15.93 30.49
N ASN A 339 -1.81 16.03 30.46
CA ASN A 339 -2.66 16.28 31.62
C ASN A 339 -3.61 15.13 31.91
N ASN A 340 -3.86 14.85 33.19
CA ASN A 340 -4.72 13.77 33.65
C ASN A 340 -4.29 12.38 33.20
N VAL A 341 -2.99 12.21 33.03
CA VAL A 341 -2.37 10.93 32.69
C VAL A 341 -1.34 10.59 33.76
N LYS A 342 -1.49 9.47 34.44
CA LYS A 342 -0.62 9.07 35.56
C LYS A 342 0.76 8.60 35.12
N HIS A 343 0.80 7.82 34.06
CA HIS A 343 2.03 7.26 33.51
C HIS A 343 2.17 7.61 32.06
N PHE A 344 3.21 8.33 31.72
CA PHE A 344 3.46 8.76 30.34
C PHE A 344 4.95 8.90 30.05
N GLY A 345 5.31 8.75 28.77
CA GLY A 345 6.62 9.08 28.25
C GLY A 345 6.59 10.37 27.44
N ARG A 346 7.56 11.22 27.65
CA ARG A 346 7.63 12.47 26.87
C ARG A 346 8.13 12.26 25.45
N VAL A 347 8.95 11.26 25.27
CA VAL A 347 9.60 10.97 23.98
C VAL A 347 9.02 9.73 23.33
N ALA A 348 8.59 8.76 24.10
CA ALA A 348 8.00 7.54 23.59
C ALA A 348 6.79 7.14 24.41
#